data_0442b1af3822043298a974c3606bf4fd
#
_entry.id   0442b1af3822043298a974c3606bf4fd
#
_cell.length_a   1.000
_cell.length_b   1.000
_cell.length_c   1.000
_cell.angle_alpha   90.00
_cell.angle_beta   90.00
_cell.angle_gamma   90.00
#
_symmetry.space_group_name_H-M   'P 1'
#
loop_
_entity.id
_entity.type
_entity.pdbx_description
1 polymer ?
#
loop_
_entity_poly.entity_id
_entity_poly.type
_entity_poly.pdbx_seq_one_letter_code
_entity_poly.pdbx_strand_id
1 'polypeptide(L)'
;MRLLPKVDSALRRARILPGTSNAARPVTARPVATRIERRDCQGRLLAALQALAGPDCAVEEASQRPWCSATFIGAQHRILLRLSGAHASERAAALESMLPEAEIALAHHIVVDLVVDQVSAQTAGHVHIALAVLTIEDW
;
A
#
# COMPACT_ATOMS: atom_id res chain seq x y z
N MET A 1 -14.30 -11.83 4.13
CA MET A 1 -14.17 -11.49 4.08
C MET A 1 -13.49 -11.03 4.52
N ARG A 2 -13.01 -11.22 4.90
CA ARG A 2 -12.35 -10.72 4.79
C ARG A 2 -11.52 -10.44 5.80
N LEU A 3 -10.53 -10.35 5.87
CA LEU A 3 -9.58 -9.99 6.57
C LEU A 3 -9.78 -8.77 7.10
N LEU A 4 -10.69 -8.25 6.77
CA LEU A 4 -10.98 -7.08 7.13
C LEU A 4 -10.85 -6.66 8.50
N PRO A 5 -11.20 -7.38 9.49
CA PRO A 5 -11.15 -6.89 10.84
C PRO A 5 -9.77 -6.48 11.23
N LYS A 6 -8.79 -7.26 10.90
CA LYS A 6 -7.48 -6.94 11.30
C LYS A 6 -6.97 -5.77 10.58
N VAL A 7 -7.21 -5.69 9.33
CA VAL A 7 -6.71 -4.64 8.56
C VAL A 7 -7.37 -3.37 8.89
N ASP A 8 -8.66 -3.39 9.04
CA ASP A 8 -9.39 -2.20 9.36
C ASP A 8 -8.91 -1.65 10.66
N SER A 9 -8.54 -2.47 11.58
CA SER A 9 -8.05 -2.01 12.84
C SER A 9 -6.80 -1.21 12.68
N ALA A 10 -5.88 -1.66 11.89
CA ALA A 10 -4.64 -0.95 11.68
C ALA A 10 -4.88 0.38 11.01
N LEU A 11 -5.72 0.37 10.00
CA LEU A 11 -5.97 1.60 9.29
C LEU A 11 -6.76 2.59 10.11
N ARG A 12 -7.64 2.11 10.96
CA ARG A 12 -8.38 3.01 11.78
C ARG A 12 -7.50 3.66 12.79
N ARG A 13 -6.56 2.94 13.34
CA ARG A 13 -5.64 3.54 14.26
C ARG A 13 -4.88 4.64 13.56
N ALA A 14 -4.48 4.42 12.35
CA ALA A 14 -3.78 5.42 11.61
C ALA A 14 -4.64 6.65 11.39
N ARG A 15 -5.92 6.45 11.21
CA ARG A 15 -6.77 7.59 11.01
C ARG A 15 -7.06 8.33 12.29
N ILE A 16 -7.15 7.66 13.38
CA ILE A 16 -7.41 8.29 14.64
C ILE A 16 -6.23 9.07 15.10
N LEU A 17 -5.06 8.51 14.99
CA LEU A 17 -3.89 9.18 15.44
C LEU A 17 -3.59 10.49 14.78
N PRO A 18 -3.91 10.66 13.56
CA PRO A 18 -3.53 11.86 12.90
C PRO A 18 -4.00 13.11 13.55
N GLY A 19 -5.16 13.06 14.07
CA GLY A 19 -5.64 14.21 14.69
C GLY A 19 -4.77 14.61 15.81
N THR A 20 -4.33 13.64 16.50
CA THR A 20 -3.55 13.92 17.63
C THR A 20 -2.21 14.29 17.20
N SER A 21 -1.78 13.66 16.23
CA SER A 21 -0.44 13.84 15.89
C SER A 21 -0.17 15.11 15.32
N ASN A 22 -1.15 15.74 14.84
CA ASN A 22 -0.85 16.88 14.33
C ASN A 22 -0.21 17.64 15.22
N ALA A 23 -0.57 17.58 16.27
CA ALA A 23 -0.03 18.42 17.14
C ALA A 23 1.33 18.16 17.23
N ALA A 24 1.61 17.10 17.08
CA ALA A 24 2.82 16.76 17.41
C ALA A 24 3.80 17.29 16.61
N ARG A 25 3.72 17.66 15.99
CA ARG A 25 4.57 17.93 15.45
C ARG A 25 5.59 18.16 15.60
N PRO A 26 6.16 18.15 15.92
CA PRO A 26 7.10 18.49 16.00
C PRO A 26 8.04 17.95 15.78
N VAL A 27 8.51 17.63 15.51
CA VAL A 27 9.13 17.20 15.30
C VAL A 27 9.95 17.03 15.19
N THR A 28 10.58 16.92 15.27
CA THR A 28 11.30 17.15 15.44
C THR A 28 12.49 16.60 15.57
N ALA A 29 12.76 15.77 16.23
CA ALA A 29 13.99 15.15 16.34
C ALA A 29 14.34 14.36 15.12
N ARG A 30 13.40 13.89 14.41
CA ARG A 30 13.70 13.08 13.31
C ARG A 30 13.56 13.80 12.03
N PRO A 31 14.41 13.64 11.06
CA PRO A 31 14.23 14.28 9.79
C PRO A 31 13.02 13.69 9.12
N VAL A 32 12.33 14.49 8.38
CA VAL A 32 11.17 14.06 7.65
C VAL A 32 11.60 13.74 6.24
N ALA A 33 11.08 12.68 5.66
CA ALA A 33 11.43 12.31 4.32
C ALA A 33 11.08 13.42 3.35
N THR A 34 11.93 13.66 2.42
CA THR A 34 11.70 14.68 1.43
C THR A 34 10.65 14.18 0.47
N ARG A 35 10.14 15.08 -0.33
CA ARG A 35 9.17 14.69 -1.34
C ARG A 35 9.75 13.66 -2.29
N ILE A 36 11.02 13.80 -2.61
CA ILE A 36 11.69 12.87 -3.50
C ILE A 36 11.78 11.50 -2.87
N GLU A 37 12.15 11.44 -1.60
CA GLU A 37 12.26 10.17 -0.90
C GLU A 37 10.91 9.47 -0.82
N ARG A 38 9.87 10.22 -0.60
CA ARG A 38 8.54 9.64 -0.55
C ARG A 38 8.11 9.10 -1.91
N ARG A 39 8.48 9.79 -2.97
CA ARG A 39 8.16 9.32 -4.29
C ARG A 39 8.94 8.07 -4.56
N ASP A 40 10.19 8.02 -4.12
CA ASP A 40 11.00 6.85 -4.30
C ASP A 40 10.38 5.66 -3.57
N CYS A 41 9.87 5.85 -2.38
CA CYS A 41 9.24 4.78 -1.65
C CYS A 41 8.05 4.24 -2.44
N GLN A 42 7.19 5.11 -2.94
CA GLN A 42 6.06 4.68 -3.73
C GLN A 42 6.52 3.99 -5.02
N GLY A 43 7.51 4.53 -5.68
CA GLY A 43 8.03 3.92 -6.89
C GLY A 43 8.57 2.52 -6.64
N ARG A 44 9.29 2.33 -5.55
CA ARG A 44 9.81 1.02 -5.21
C ARG A 44 8.71 0.06 -4.83
N LEU A 45 7.70 0.55 -4.12
CA LEU A 45 6.57 -0.26 -3.75
C LEU A 45 5.82 -0.73 -5.00
N LEU A 46 5.60 0.17 -5.95
CA LEU A 46 4.90 -0.19 -7.19
C LEU A 46 5.71 -1.19 -8.00
N ALA A 47 7.03 -1.01 -8.04
CA ALA A 47 7.90 -1.95 -8.75
C ALA A 47 7.84 -3.34 -8.10
N ALA A 48 7.83 -3.39 -6.78
CA ALA A 48 7.76 -4.66 -6.09
C ALA A 48 6.43 -5.36 -6.34
N LEU A 49 5.34 -4.60 -6.34
CA LEU A 49 4.03 -5.16 -6.60
C LEU A 49 3.94 -5.67 -8.04
N GLN A 50 4.50 -4.91 -8.96
CA GLN A 50 4.50 -5.31 -10.35
C GLN A 50 5.29 -6.61 -10.53
N ALA A 51 6.41 -6.73 -9.84
CA ALA A 51 7.22 -7.94 -9.92
C ALA A 51 6.46 -9.14 -9.37
N LEU A 52 5.71 -8.96 -8.30
CA LEU A 52 4.94 -10.03 -7.73
C LEU A 52 3.75 -10.40 -8.62
N ALA A 53 3.15 -9.42 -9.23
CA ALA A 53 1.96 -9.64 -10.04
C ALA A 53 2.25 -10.17 -11.43
N GLY A 54 3.44 -9.89 -11.95
CA GLY A 54 3.85 -10.41 -13.25
C GLY A 54 3.60 -9.45 -14.39
N PRO A 55 3.95 -9.84 -15.59
CA PRO A 55 3.98 -8.93 -16.74
C PRO A 55 2.61 -8.48 -17.22
N ASP A 56 1.57 -9.23 -16.92
CA ASP A 56 0.24 -8.83 -17.37
C ASP A 56 -0.46 -7.89 -16.41
N CYS A 57 0.26 -7.37 -15.46
CA CYS A 57 -0.28 -6.44 -14.48
C CYS A 57 0.23 -5.05 -14.77
N ALA A 58 -0.64 -4.08 -14.70
CA ALA A 58 -0.24 -2.67 -14.84
C ALA A 58 -0.81 -1.89 -13.67
N VAL A 59 -0.09 -0.84 -13.27
CA VAL A 59 -0.59 0.07 -12.26
C VAL A 59 -1.49 1.07 -12.95
N GLU A 60 -2.75 1.06 -12.56
CA GLU A 60 -3.73 1.94 -13.17
C GLU A 60 -3.74 3.29 -12.47
N GLU A 61 -3.70 3.27 -11.16
CA GLU A 61 -3.68 4.48 -10.35
C GLU A 61 -2.87 4.22 -9.11
N ALA A 62 -2.21 5.24 -8.62
CA ALA A 62 -1.49 5.17 -7.37
C ALA A 62 -1.48 6.55 -6.72
N SER A 63 -1.81 6.60 -5.45
CA SER A 63 -1.73 7.84 -4.70
C SER A 63 -1.18 7.55 -3.33
N GLN A 64 -0.68 8.56 -2.67
CA GLN A 64 -0.20 8.39 -1.30
C GLN A 64 -0.51 9.64 -0.49
N ARG A 65 -0.63 9.44 0.80
CA ARG A 65 -0.84 10.54 1.74
C ARG A 65 0.10 10.35 2.90
N PRO A 66 0.63 11.41 3.44
CA PRO A 66 1.47 11.31 4.61
C PRO A 66 0.69 10.73 5.78
N TRP A 67 1.37 9.99 6.60
CA TRP A 67 0.79 9.42 7.81
C TRP A 67 1.82 9.51 8.92
N CYS A 68 1.38 9.80 10.10
CA CYS A 68 2.29 9.77 11.23
C CYS A 68 1.55 9.41 12.51
N SER A 69 2.30 8.91 13.45
CA SER A 69 1.83 8.67 14.79
C SER A 69 2.80 9.36 15.73
N ALA A 70 2.68 9.09 16.99
CA ALA A 70 3.58 9.68 17.96
C ALA A 70 5.03 9.26 17.72
N THR A 71 5.24 8.08 17.20
CA THR A 71 6.59 7.53 17.07
C THR A 71 7.02 7.21 15.65
N PHE A 72 6.11 7.18 14.69
CA PHE A 72 6.45 6.77 13.34
C PHE A 72 5.97 7.78 12.33
N ILE A 73 6.68 7.86 11.24
CA ILE A 73 6.33 8.67 10.08
C ILE A 73 6.26 7.74 8.90
N GLY A 74 5.29 7.91 8.06
CA GLY A 74 5.14 7.06 6.89
C GLY A 74 4.12 7.60 5.93
N ALA A 75 3.53 6.68 5.18
CA ALA A 75 2.54 7.03 4.16
C ALA A 75 1.51 5.94 3.99
N GLN A 76 0.31 6.35 3.64
CA GLN A 76 -0.72 5.44 3.22
C GLN A 76 -0.79 5.49 1.71
N HIS A 77 -0.74 4.34 1.07
CA HIS A 77 -0.78 4.25 -0.37
C HIS A 77 -2.08 3.60 -0.81
N ARG A 78 -2.70 4.15 -1.84
CA ARG A 78 -3.83 3.51 -2.46
C ARG A 78 -3.45 3.21 -3.88
N ILE A 79 -3.56 1.96 -4.27
CA ILE A 79 -3.04 1.49 -5.53
C ILE A 79 -4.11 0.68 -6.24
N LEU A 80 -4.31 0.95 -7.50
CA LEU A 80 -5.23 0.18 -8.32
C LEU A 80 -4.41 -0.54 -9.37
N LEU A 81 -4.43 -1.85 -9.34
CA LEU A 81 -3.76 -2.68 -10.33
C LEU A 81 -4.77 -3.19 -11.34
N ARG A 82 -4.34 -3.36 -12.56
CA ARG A 82 -5.16 -3.95 -13.60
C ARG A 82 -4.43 -5.17 -14.15
N LEU A 83 -5.11 -6.31 -14.09
CA LEU A 83 -4.59 -7.52 -14.69
C LEU A 83 -5.35 -7.79 -15.98
N SER A 84 -4.65 -8.23 -16.99
CA SER A 84 -5.25 -8.53 -18.27
C SER A 84 -4.82 -9.91 -18.72
N GLY A 85 -5.45 -10.40 -19.77
CA GLY A 85 -5.10 -11.70 -20.32
C GLY A 85 -6.08 -12.78 -19.95
N ALA A 86 -5.87 -13.95 -20.51
CA ALA A 86 -6.83 -15.03 -20.38
C ALA A 86 -6.96 -15.55 -18.97
N HIS A 87 -5.92 -15.39 -18.16
CA HIS A 87 -5.93 -15.91 -16.80
C HIS A 87 -6.01 -14.82 -15.75
N ALA A 88 -6.53 -13.66 -16.12
CA ALA A 88 -6.57 -12.52 -15.22
C ALA A 88 -7.33 -12.82 -13.93
N SER A 89 -8.45 -13.50 -14.02
CA SER A 89 -9.24 -13.80 -12.82
C SER A 89 -8.54 -14.76 -11.89
N GLU A 90 -7.88 -15.76 -12.45
CA GLU A 90 -7.15 -16.70 -11.63
C GLU A 90 -5.97 -16.05 -10.97
N ARG A 91 -5.29 -15.20 -11.70
CA ARG A 91 -4.14 -14.50 -11.16
C ARG A 91 -4.56 -13.50 -10.08
N ALA A 92 -5.70 -12.86 -10.29
CA ALA A 92 -6.22 -11.93 -9.30
C ALA A 92 -6.55 -12.67 -7.99
N ALA A 93 -7.15 -13.84 -8.10
CA ALA A 93 -7.46 -14.62 -6.92
C ALA A 93 -6.19 -15.05 -6.19
N ALA A 94 -5.16 -15.42 -6.93
CA ALA A 94 -3.89 -15.80 -6.34
C ALA A 94 -3.25 -14.60 -5.64
N LEU A 95 -3.31 -13.43 -6.25
CA LEU A 95 -2.74 -12.24 -5.65
C LEU A 95 -3.52 -11.82 -4.41
N GLU A 96 -4.82 -11.96 -4.45
CA GLU A 96 -5.65 -11.61 -3.30
C GLU A 96 -5.25 -12.44 -2.08
N SER A 97 -4.91 -13.70 -2.28
CA SER A 97 -4.47 -14.55 -1.19
C SER A 97 -3.05 -14.27 -0.79
N MET A 98 -2.18 -13.98 -1.73
CA MET A 98 -0.77 -13.86 -1.49
C MET A 98 -0.33 -12.52 -0.94
N LEU A 99 -0.88 -11.46 -1.47
CA LEU A 99 -0.37 -10.12 -1.18
C LEU A 99 -0.40 -9.74 0.30
N PRO A 100 -1.46 -10.05 1.05
CA PRO A 100 -1.45 -9.64 2.45
C PRO A 100 -0.34 -10.29 3.28
N GLU A 101 0.20 -11.38 2.78
CA GLU A 101 1.26 -12.06 3.50
C GLU A 101 2.61 -11.94 2.84
N ALA A 102 2.70 -11.18 1.79
CA ALA A 102 3.95 -11.04 1.07
C ALA A 102 4.93 -10.19 1.85
N GLU A 103 6.17 -10.56 1.79
CA GLU A 103 7.22 -9.77 2.38
C GLU A 103 7.79 -8.89 1.32
N ILE A 104 7.61 -7.60 1.46
CA ILE A 104 8.09 -6.64 0.50
C ILE A 104 9.18 -5.83 1.16
N ALA A 105 10.39 -5.93 0.63
CA ALA A 105 11.53 -5.22 1.16
C ALA A 105 11.70 -3.89 0.43
N LEU A 106 11.69 -2.81 1.16
CA LEU A 106 11.89 -1.49 0.60
C LEU A 106 13.08 -0.84 1.31
N ALA A 107 13.87 -0.09 0.56
CA ALA A 107 15.00 0.60 1.17
C ALA A 107 14.46 1.71 2.07
N HIS A 108 14.89 1.71 3.30
CA HIS A 108 14.59 2.75 4.27
C HIS A 108 13.10 2.86 4.63
N HIS A 109 12.32 1.86 4.29
CA HIS A 109 10.89 1.84 4.62
C HIS A 109 10.46 0.43 4.95
N ILE A 110 9.43 0.30 5.74
CA ILE A 110 8.86 -0.99 6.10
C ILE A 110 7.40 -0.99 5.70
N VAL A 111 6.96 -2.05 5.04
CA VAL A 111 5.55 -2.25 4.76
C VAL A 111 4.92 -2.82 6.03
N VAL A 112 4.11 -2.03 6.68
CA VAL A 112 3.49 -2.43 7.94
C VAL A 112 2.22 -3.21 7.69
N ASP A 113 1.51 -2.85 6.67
CA ASP A 113 0.22 -3.48 6.41
C ASP A 113 -0.09 -3.38 4.92
N LEU A 114 -0.68 -4.41 4.37
CA LEU A 114 -1.12 -4.43 2.99
C LEU A 114 -2.45 -5.17 2.94
N VAL A 115 -3.44 -4.50 2.40
CA VAL A 115 -4.78 -5.04 2.35
C VAL A 115 -5.30 -5.00 0.95
N VAL A 116 -5.93 -6.06 0.53
CA VAL A 116 -6.66 -6.05 -0.72
C VAL A 116 -8.08 -5.60 -0.39
N ASP A 117 -8.40 -4.37 -0.78
CA ASP A 117 -9.71 -3.81 -0.49
C ASP A 117 -10.79 -4.38 -1.38
N GLN A 118 -10.48 -4.59 -2.63
CA GLN A 118 -11.51 -5.00 -3.57
C GLN A 118 -10.90 -5.65 -4.80
N VAL A 119 -11.53 -6.67 -5.31
CA VAL A 119 -11.17 -7.28 -6.57
C VAL A 119 -12.43 -7.22 -7.43
N SER A 120 -12.36 -6.62 -8.59
CA SER A 120 -13.52 -6.49 -9.44
C SER A 120 -13.21 -6.85 -10.88
N ALA A 121 -14.03 -7.72 -11.44
CA ALA A 121 -13.90 -8.10 -12.83
C ALA A 121 -14.52 -7.02 -13.69
N GLN A 122 -13.84 -6.65 -14.74
CA GLN A 122 -14.33 -5.65 -15.66
C GLN A 122 -14.75 -6.32 -16.95
N THR A 123 -15.56 -5.64 -17.73
CA THR A 123 -15.88 -6.15 -19.06
C THR A 123 -14.58 -6.13 -19.84
N ALA A 124 -14.44 -6.80 -20.84
CA ALA A 124 -13.26 -6.85 -21.67
C ALA A 124 -12.10 -7.66 -21.09
N GLY A 125 -12.38 -8.46 -20.10
CA GLY A 125 -11.36 -9.39 -19.63
C GLY A 125 -10.31 -8.82 -18.69
N HIS A 126 -10.53 -7.63 -18.17
CA HIS A 126 -9.60 -7.07 -17.19
C HIS A 126 -10.12 -7.30 -15.78
N VAL A 127 -9.23 -7.40 -14.83
CA VAL A 127 -9.58 -7.47 -13.42
C VAL A 127 -8.84 -6.39 -12.68
N HIS A 128 -9.54 -5.62 -11.89
CA HIS A 128 -8.93 -4.58 -11.08
C HIS A 128 -8.78 -5.06 -9.64
N ILE A 129 -7.64 -4.76 -9.04
CA ILE A 129 -7.38 -5.05 -7.63
C ILE A 129 -7.04 -3.74 -6.95
N ALA A 130 -7.82 -3.37 -5.97
CA ALA A 130 -7.58 -2.16 -5.19
C ALA A 130 -6.85 -2.53 -3.91
N LEU A 131 -5.73 -1.87 -3.64
CA LEU A 131 -4.89 -2.15 -2.50
C LEU A 131 -4.76 -0.94 -1.61
N ALA A 132 -4.63 -1.18 -0.32
CA ALA A 132 -4.25 -0.15 0.63
C ALA A 132 -2.99 -0.63 1.35
N VAL A 133 -1.97 0.17 1.34
CA VAL A 133 -0.68 -0.20 1.92
C VAL A 133 -0.24 0.88 2.88
N LEU A 134 0.27 0.49 4.03
CA LEU A 134 0.83 1.41 4.99
C LEU A 134 2.32 1.16 5.09
N THR A 135 3.13 2.19 4.87
CA THR A 135 4.57 2.09 5.03
C THR A 135 5.01 3.05 6.11
N ILE A 136 6.09 2.73 6.78
CA ILE A 136 6.72 3.66 7.72
C ILE A 136 8.20 3.77 7.38
N GLU A 137 8.78 4.87 7.79
CA GLU A 137 10.20 5.10 7.55
C GLU A 137 11.01 4.28 8.54
N ASP A 138 12.05 3.67 8.04
CA ASP A 138 12.93 2.84 8.85
C ASP A 138 14.27 3.54 8.96
N TRP A 139 14.63 3.99 10.16
CA TRP A 139 15.88 4.73 10.41
C TRP A 139 17.06 3.84 10.80
#